data_39d20fc19a3f7b1163f46a9d07447ae4
#
_entry.id   39d20fc19a3f7b1163f46a9d07447ae4
#
_cell.length_a   1.000
_cell.length_b   1.000
_cell.length_c   1.000
_cell.angle_alpha   90.00
_cell.angle_beta   90.00
_cell.angle_gamma   90.00
#
_symmetry.space_group_name_H-M   'P 1'
#
loop_
_entity.id
_entity.type
_entity.pdbx_description
1 polymer ?
#
loop_
_entity_poly.entity_id
_entity_poly.type
_entity_poly.pdbx_seq_one_letter_code
_entity_poly.pdbx_strand_id
1 'polypeptide(L)'
;MLLAPGSSTAGPGGAVSPSGVLQAALVRQVNAFRSAHGLARLRASRALDAAAFAHTSQMARVGYFSHSSANGQSFSRRIAVYYSVRGFRRWAAGENLVYGSPDLTALQALQLWLASPPHRANLLNPSWRELGLAAVHSTSAPGVYHGAPTTVITADFGARTR
;
A
#
# COMPACT_ATOMS: atom_id res chain seq x y z
N MET A 1 20.52 6.51 -44.19
CA MET A 1 20.93 7.13 -42.93
C MET A 1 19.88 6.73 -41.91
N LEU A 2 20.13 5.60 -41.17
CA LEU A 2 19.23 5.08 -40.14
C LEU A 2 19.54 5.81 -38.83
N LEU A 3 18.53 6.47 -38.29
CA LEU A 3 18.59 6.99 -36.91
C LEU A 3 18.41 5.80 -35.95
N ALA A 4 19.40 5.58 -35.09
CA ALA A 4 19.29 4.65 -33.98
C ALA A 4 18.28 5.17 -32.93
N PRO A 5 17.48 4.30 -32.30
CA PRO A 5 16.62 4.72 -31.20
C PRO A 5 17.48 5.12 -29.99
N GLY A 6 17.30 6.36 -29.56
CA GLY A 6 17.95 6.88 -28.38
C GLY A 6 17.60 6.05 -27.15
N SER A 7 18.59 5.43 -26.51
CA SER A 7 18.47 4.82 -25.21
C SER A 7 18.13 5.87 -24.17
N SER A 8 16.87 5.93 -23.76
CA SER A 8 16.44 6.71 -22.62
C SER A 8 17.07 6.08 -21.37
N THR A 9 18.18 6.64 -20.90
CA THR A 9 18.72 6.34 -19.56
C THR A 9 17.71 6.88 -18.55
N ALA A 10 16.97 6.01 -17.89
CA ALA A 10 16.19 6.36 -16.72
C ALA A 10 17.16 7.02 -15.71
N GLY A 11 16.99 8.30 -15.48
CA GLY A 11 17.75 9.04 -14.45
C GLY A 11 17.51 8.40 -13.06
N PRO A 12 18.40 8.66 -12.08
CA PRO A 12 18.21 8.13 -10.73
C PRO A 12 16.83 8.56 -10.21
N GLY A 13 16.04 7.60 -9.76
CA GLY A 13 14.71 7.84 -9.20
C GLY A 13 14.80 8.90 -8.10
N GLY A 14 13.78 9.77 -8.03
CA GLY A 14 13.73 10.85 -7.03
C GLY A 14 13.74 10.34 -5.60
N ALA A 15 13.99 11.23 -4.66
CA ALA A 15 13.97 10.91 -3.23
C ALA A 15 12.59 10.34 -2.84
N VAL A 16 12.60 9.21 -2.12
CA VAL A 16 11.40 8.55 -1.57
C VAL A 16 11.38 8.79 -0.07
N SER A 17 10.33 9.43 0.42
CA SER A 17 10.16 9.77 1.84
C SER A 17 8.83 9.26 2.39
N PRO A 18 8.80 8.75 3.64
CA PRO A 18 7.55 8.35 4.28
C PRO A 18 6.71 9.57 4.66
N SER A 19 5.40 9.43 4.60
CA SER A 19 4.43 10.43 5.06
C SER A 19 3.62 9.90 6.25
N GLY A 20 4.17 10.05 7.46
CA GLY A 20 3.50 9.61 8.70
C GLY A 20 2.20 10.36 8.97
N VAL A 21 2.10 11.62 8.56
CA VAL A 21 0.87 12.42 8.68
C VAL A 21 -0.24 11.84 7.83
N LEU A 22 0.05 11.52 6.57
CA LEU A 22 -0.91 10.91 5.64
C LEU A 22 -1.32 9.51 6.12
N GLN A 23 -0.35 8.69 6.54
CA GLN A 23 -0.60 7.38 7.13
C GLN A 23 -1.57 7.46 8.30
N ALA A 24 -1.30 8.31 9.29
CA ALA A 24 -2.14 8.45 10.47
C ALA A 24 -3.55 8.98 10.12
N ALA A 25 -3.65 9.91 9.18
CA ALA A 25 -4.93 10.43 8.71
C ALA A 25 -5.78 9.33 8.05
N LEU A 26 -5.17 8.51 7.19
CA LEU A 26 -5.87 7.45 6.47
C LEU A 26 -6.31 6.31 7.41
N VAL A 27 -5.48 5.94 8.39
CA VAL A 27 -5.88 4.97 9.45
C VAL A 27 -7.12 5.45 10.20
N ARG A 28 -7.18 6.73 10.55
CA ARG A 28 -8.38 7.30 11.20
C ARG A 28 -9.61 7.23 10.30
N GLN A 29 -9.48 7.59 9.02
CA GLN A 29 -10.59 7.57 8.07
C GLN A 29 -11.09 6.16 7.77
N VAL A 30 -10.20 5.20 7.58
CA VAL A 30 -10.57 3.77 7.43
C VAL A 30 -11.37 3.29 8.65
N ASN A 31 -10.91 3.61 9.85
CA ASN A 31 -11.60 3.21 11.07
C ASN A 31 -12.93 3.96 11.29
N ALA A 32 -13.03 5.21 10.90
CA ALA A 32 -14.29 5.97 10.91
C ALA A 32 -15.30 5.36 9.93
N PHE A 33 -14.85 5.05 8.70
CA PHE A 33 -15.67 4.38 7.71
C PHE A 33 -16.19 3.01 8.20
N ARG A 34 -15.32 2.18 8.77
CA ARG A 34 -15.72 0.90 9.34
C ARG A 34 -16.76 1.04 10.47
N SER A 35 -16.51 1.96 11.40
CA SER A 35 -17.44 2.24 12.50
C SER A 35 -18.80 2.70 12.00
N ALA A 36 -18.87 3.53 10.97
CA ALA A 36 -20.11 3.98 10.34
C ALA A 36 -20.90 2.83 9.68
N HIS A 37 -20.23 1.71 9.39
CA HIS A 37 -20.84 0.48 8.84
C HIS A 37 -21.03 -0.63 9.91
N GLY A 38 -20.98 -0.28 11.21
CA GLY A 38 -21.18 -1.24 12.30
C GLY A 38 -20.03 -2.25 12.48
N LEU A 39 -18.87 -2.00 11.89
CA LEU A 39 -17.72 -2.90 11.97
C LEU A 39 -16.75 -2.45 13.06
N ALA A 40 -16.09 -3.44 13.67
CA ALA A 40 -15.03 -3.17 14.63
C ALA A 40 -13.87 -2.38 13.99
N ARG A 41 -13.33 -1.43 14.76
CA ARG A 41 -12.11 -0.71 14.38
C ARG A 41 -10.93 -1.68 14.32
N LEU A 42 -10.05 -1.46 13.38
CA LEU A 42 -8.81 -2.22 13.24
C LEU A 42 -7.73 -1.64 14.16
N ARG A 43 -7.00 -2.52 14.84
CA ARG A 43 -5.85 -2.14 15.66
C ARG A 43 -4.63 -1.91 14.76
N ALA A 44 -3.83 -0.90 15.07
CA ALA A 44 -2.56 -0.71 14.39
C ALA A 44 -1.60 -1.90 14.66
N SER A 45 -0.91 -2.34 13.63
CA SER A 45 0.06 -3.44 13.70
C SER A 45 1.39 -3.00 13.10
N ARG A 46 2.43 -2.86 13.94
CA ARG A 46 3.78 -2.53 13.48
C ARG A 46 4.32 -3.53 12.45
N ALA A 47 3.93 -4.80 12.57
CA ALA A 47 4.33 -5.84 11.64
C ALA A 47 3.73 -5.61 10.24
N LEU A 48 2.45 -5.25 10.18
CA LEU A 48 1.78 -4.89 8.93
C LEU A 48 2.26 -3.53 8.38
N ASP A 49 2.54 -2.54 9.25
CA ASP A 49 3.15 -1.27 8.82
C ASP A 49 4.50 -1.52 8.13
N ALA A 50 5.33 -2.40 8.68
CA ALA A 50 6.63 -2.73 8.10
C ALA A 50 6.48 -3.45 6.75
N ALA A 51 5.52 -4.38 6.63
CA ALA A 51 5.22 -5.06 5.36
C ALA A 51 4.75 -4.06 4.29
N ALA A 52 3.79 -3.20 4.65
CA ALA A 52 3.26 -2.15 3.79
C ALA A 52 4.37 -1.18 3.36
N PHE A 53 5.21 -0.73 4.29
CA PHE A 53 6.29 0.23 4.00
C PHE A 53 7.34 -0.36 3.04
N ALA A 54 7.74 -1.61 3.25
CA ALA A 54 8.69 -2.29 2.37
C ALA A 54 8.16 -2.34 0.93
N HIS A 55 6.88 -2.70 0.77
CA HIS A 55 6.26 -2.80 -0.56
C HIS A 55 6.04 -1.44 -1.22
N THR A 56 5.47 -0.49 -0.48
CA THR A 56 5.22 0.86 -0.98
C THR A 56 6.51 1.53 -1.45
N SER A 57 7.57 1.42 -0.65
CA SER A 57 8.89 1.97 -1.00
C SER A 57 9.50 1.27 -2.22
N GLN A 58 9.31 -0.04 -2.36
CA GLN A 58 9.78 -0.78 -3.53
C GLN A 58 9.05 -0.34 -4.79
N MET A 59 7.71 -0.24 -4.75
CA MET A 59 6.91 0.24 -5.89
C MET A 59 7.35 1.63 -6.35
N ALA A 60 7.52 2.57 -5.42
CA ALA A 60 7.91 3.94 -5.74
C ALA A 60 9.34 4.05 -6.30
N ARG A 61 10.29 3.22 -5.83
CA ARG A 61 11.69 3.25 -6.26
C ARG A 61 11.94 2.51 -7.57
N VAL A 62 11.28 1.35 -7.74
CA VAL A 62 11.49 0.47 -8.91
C VAL A 62 10.60 0.88 -10.07
N GLY A 63 9.46 1.52 -9.79
CA GLY A 63 8.57 2.03 -10.83
C GLY A 63 7.55 1.00 -11.33
N TYR A 64 7.01 0.18 -10.44
CA TYR A 64 5.89 -0.71 -10.73
C TYR A 64 4.72 -0.47 -9.77
N PHE A 65 3.52 -0.92 -10.16
CA PHE A 65 2.33 -0.87 -9.31
C PHE A 65 1.59 -2.20 -9.42
N SER A 66 1.70 -3.04 -8.39
CA SER A 66 1.16 -4.40 -8.37
C SER A 66 1.08 -4.94 -6.95
N HIS A 67 0.14 -5.84 -6.68
CA HIS A 67 0.08 -6.62 -5.45
C HIS A 67 1.29 -7.57 -5.28
N SER A 68 1.86 -8.06 -6.38
CA SER A 68 3.09 -8.85 -6.34
C SER A 68 4.31 -7.95 -6.19
N SER A 69 5.31 -8.40 -5.45
CA SER A 69 6.63 -7.76 -5.37
C SER A 69 7.36 -7.84 -6.71
N ALA A 70 8.38 -7.01 -6.92
CA ALA A 70 9.16 -6.98 -8.17
C ALA A 70 9.77 -8.34 -8.57
N ASN A 71 10.03 -9.21 -7.60
CA ASN A 71 10.53 -10.57 -7.81
C ASN A 71 9.42 -11.62 -8.01
N GLY A 72 8.15 -11.20 -8.16
CA GLY A 72 7.00 -12.10 -8.33
C GLY A 72 6.42 -12.69 -7.05
N GLN A 73 6.98 -12.36 -5.87
CA GLN A 73 6.44 -12.84 -4.60
C GLN A 73 5.03 -12.26 -4.36
N SER A 74 4.06 -13.14 -4.03
CA SER A 74 2.69 -12.72 -3.72
C SER A 74 2.62 -11.85 -2.46
N PHE A 75 1.60 -10.97 -2.37
CA PHE A 75 1.40 -10.12 -1.20
C PHE A 75 1.29 -10.93 0.10
N SER A 76 0.60 -12.04 0.08
CA SER A 76 0.43 -12.88 1.27
C SER A 76 1.75 -13.46 1.78
N ARG A 77 2.64 -13.88 0.88
CA ARG A 77 3.99 -14.35 1.26
C ARG A 77 4.85 -13.20 1.78
N ARG A 78 4.78 -12.03 1.15
CA ARG A 78 5.48 -10.83 1.63
C ARG A 78 5.02 -10.44 3.02
N ILE A 79 3.70 -10.35 3.24
CA ILE A 79 3.13 -10.01 4.54
C ILE A 79 3.55 -11.03 5.60
N ALA A 80 3.56 -12.33 5.29
CA ALA A 80 3.93 -13.39 6.23
C ALA A 80 5.38 -13.30 6.75
N VAL A 81 6.28 -12.62 6.02
CA VAL A 81 7.66 -12.35 6.49
C VAL A 81 7.66 -11.46 7.72
N TYR A 82 6.78 -10.48 7.77
CA TYR A 82 6.67 -9.51 8.87
C TYR A 82 5.58 -9.91 9.87
N TYR A 83 4.42 -10.27 9.39
CA TYR A 83 3.24 -10.65 10.16
C TYR A 83 3.15 -12.17 10.24
N SER A 84 3.97 -12.76 11.11
CA SER A 84 4.22 -14.21 11.19
C SER A 84 2.95 -15.04 11.35
N VAL A 85 2.91 -16.17 10.66
CA VAL A 85 1.91 -17.24 10.81
C VAL A 85 2.22 -18.18 11.98
N ARG A 86 3.48 -18.16 12.47
CA ARG A 86 3.95 -19.10 13.52
C ARG A 86 3.23 -18.85 14.85
N GLY A 87 2.74 -19.91 15.45
CA GLY A 87 2.02 -19.84 16.74
C GLY A 87 0.55 -19.45 16.63
N PHE A 88 0.02 -19.37 15.42
CA PHE A 88 -1.39 -19.07 15.16
C PHE A 88 -2.07 -20.21 14.40
N ARG A 89 -3.30 -20.56 14.80
CA ARG A 89 -4.13 -21.59 14.13
C ARG A 89 -4.77 -21.04 12.87
N ARG A 90 -5.09 -19.74 12.85
CA ARG A 90 -5.68 -19.07 11.70
C ARG A 90 -4.88 -17.82 11.38
N TRP A 91 -4.66 -17.59 10.13
CA TRP A 91 -3.98 -16.43 9.59
C TRP A 91 -4.64 -16.01 8.29
N ALA A 92 -4.90 -14.73 8.13
CA ALA A 92 -5.40 -14.16 6.89
C ALA A 92 -4.79 -12.78 6.70
N ALA A 93 -4.55 -12.43 5.45
CA ALA A 93 -4.09 -11.11 5.04
C ALA A 93 -4.86 -10.64 3.81
N GLY A 94 -5.02 -9.32 3.70
CA GLY A 94 -5.56 -8.64 2.53
C GLY A 94 -4.74 -7.38 2.27
N GLU A 95 -4.83 -6.84 1.06
CA GLU A 95 -4.08 -5.66 0.68
C GLU A 95 -4.93 -4.74 -0.19
N ASN A 96 -4.85 -3.43 0.06
CA ASN A 96 -5.32 -2.39 -0.83
C ASN A 96 -4.14 -1.51 -1.24
N LEU A 97 -4.07 -1.19 -2.53
CA LEU A 97 -3.07 -0.30 -3.10
C LEU A 97 -3.74 0.92 -3.73
N VAL A 98 -3.07 2.07 -3.69
CA VAL A 98 -3.46 3.25 -4.44
C VAL A 98 -2.24 4.14 -4.66
N TYR A 99 -2.23 4.89 -5.75
CA TYR A 99 -1.29 5.99 -5.96
C TYR A 99 -1.98 7.18 -6.60
N GLY A 100 -1.37 8.33 -6.46
CA GLY A 100 -1.80 9.57 -7.12
C GLY A 100 -0.61 10.49 -7.40
N SER A 101 -0.76 11.34 -8.40
CA SER A 101 0.25 12.31 -8.83
C SER A 101 -0.40 13.69 -8.98
N PRO A 102 0.27 14.78 -8.57
CA PRO A 102 1.54 14.78 -7.85
C PRO A 102 1.43 14.25 -6.42
N ASP A 103 0.26 14.40 -5.81
CA ASP A 103 -0.02 14.06 -4.41
C ASP A 103 -1.32 13.27 -4.29
N LEU A 104 -1.54 12.68 -3.12
CA LEU A 104 -2.77 12.00 -2.75
C LEU A 104 -3.09 12.27 -1.29
N THR A 105 -4.26 12.84 -1.02
CA THR A 105 -4.75 13.03 0.35
C THR A 105 -5.37 11.74 0.90
N ALA A 106 -5.51 11.66 2.22
CA ALA A 106 -6.18 10.53 2.87
C ALA A 106 -7.63 10.35 2.40
N LEU A 107 -8.36 11.46 2.21
CA LEU A 107 -9.74 11.42 1.73
C LEU A 107 -9.82 10.88 0.28
N GLN A 108 -8.96 11.36 -0.60
CA GLN A 108 -8.91 10.90 -1.98
C GLN A 108 -8.53 9.40 -2.06
N ALA A 109 -7.55 8.96 -1.27
CA ALA A 109 -7.15 7.55 -1.20
C ALA A 109 -8.34 6.66 -0.78
N LEU A 110 -9.05 7.06 0.29
CA LEU A 110 -10.24 6.33 0.74
C LEU A 110 -11.33 6.32 -0.34
N GLN A 111 -11.61 7.46 -0.99
CA GLN A 111 -12.61 7.55 -2.06
C GLN A 111 -12.28 6.64 -3.24
N LEU A 112 -11.02 6.58 -3.67
CA LEU A 112 -10.57 5.68 -4.74
C LEU A 112 -10.76 4.21 -4.35
N TRP A 113 -10.44 3.83 -3.12
CA TRP A 113 -10.72 2.47 -2.64
C TRP A 113 -12.21 2.17 -2.56
N LEU A 114 -13.05 3.13 -2.15
CA LEU A 114 -14.50 2.95 -2.08
C LEU A 114 -15.15 2.83 -3.46
N ALA A 115 -14.59 3.48 -4.47
CA ALA A 115 -15.05 3.39 -5.85
C ALA A 115 -14.69 2.06 -6.54
N SER A 116 -13.74 1.29 -5.96
CA SER A 116 -13.30 0.00 -6.48
C SER A 116 -13.95 -1.14 -5.67
N PRO A 117 -14.81 -1.99 -6.27
CA PRO A 117 -15.50 -3.06 -5.55
C PRO A 117 -14.58 -3.98 -4.73
N PRO A 118 -13.44 -4.49 -5.24
CA PRO A 118 -12.56 -5.35 -4.46
C PRO A 118 -11.88 -4.61 -3.28
N HIS A 119 -11.47 -3.36 -3.46
CA HIS A 119 -10.89 -2.57 -2.38
C HIS A 119 -11.92 -2.22 -1.31
N ARG A 120 -13.14 -1.87 -1.72
CA ARG A 120 -14.26 -1.65 -0.81
C ARG A 120 -14.61 -2.91 -0.02
N ALA A 121 -14.60 -4.08 -0.65
CA ALA A 121 -14.85 -5.36 0.02
C ALA A 121 -13.80 -5.62 1.12
N ASN A 122 -12.52 -5.31 0.88
CA ASN A 122 -11.49 -5.38 1.92
C ASN A 122 -11.77 -4.43 3.08
N LEU A 123 -12.15 -3.18 2.80
CA LEU A 123 -12.47 -2.20 3.85
C LEU A 123 -13.66 -2.65 4.72
N LEU A 124 -14.62 -3.36 4.14
CA LEU A 124 -15.84 -3.85 4.80
C LEU A 124 -15.74 -5.28 5.35
N ASN A 125 -14.61 -5.97 5.17
CA ASN A 125 -14.47 -7.33 5.66
C ASN A 125 -14.50 -7.39 7.19
N PRO A 126 -15.49 -8.07 7.80
CA PRO A 126 -15.64 -8.13 9.24
C PRO A 126 -14.60 -9.02 9.95
N SER A 127 -13.86 -9.82 9.18
CA SER A 127 -12.86 -10.73 9.72
C SER A 127 -11.56 -10.02 10.13
N TRP A 128 -11.27 -8.86 9.55
CA TRP A 128 -10.04 -8.13 9.88
C TRP A 128 -10.00 -7.65 11.33
N ARG A 129 -8.81 -7.69 11.92
CA ARG A 129 -8.55 -7.27 13.30
C ARG A 129 -7.44 -6.23 13.39
N GLU A 130 -6.52 -6.25 12.45
CA GLU A 130 -5.30 -5.43 12.45
C GLU A 130 -5.12 -4.77 11.10
N LEU A 131 -4.50 -3.59 11.12
CA LEU A 131 -4.19 -2.79 9.94
C LEU A 131 -2.76 -2.29 10.06
N GLY A 132 -1.98 -2.46 9.00
CA GLY A 132 -0.77 -1.72 8.74
C GLY A 132 -0.95 -0.86 7.50
N LEU A 133 -0.37 0.34 7.52
CA LEU A 133 -0.49 1.28 6.43
C LEU A 133 0.85 1.98 6.21
N ALA A 134 1.23 2.16 4.97
CA ALA A 134 2.35 3.00 4.59
C ALA A 134 1.95 3.93 3.45
N ALA A 135 2.40 5.16 3.57
CA ALA A 135 2.34 6.17 2.51
C ALA A 135 3.75 6.71 2.28
N VAL A 136 4.19 6.72 1.03
CA VAL A 136 5.45 7.33 0.63
C VAL A 136 5.22 8.31 -0.50
N HIS A 137 5.99 9.38 -0.50
CA HIS A 137 6.05 10.34 -1.60
C HIS A 137 7.41 10.21 -2.30
N SER A 138 7.38 10.16 -3.62
CA SER A 138 8.57 10.26 -4.48
C SER A 138 8.51 11.56 -5.26
N THR A 139 9.61 12.29 -5.31
CA THR A 139 9.70 13.52 -6.12
C THR A 139 9.80 13.25 -7.62
N SER A 140 10.17 12.01 -8.00
CA SER A 140 10.25 11.55 -9.40
C SER A 140 10.24 10.02 -9.40
N ALA A 141 9.05 9.42 -9.45
CA ALA A 141 8.90 7.97 -9.47
C ALA A 141 9.06 7.43 -10.91
N PRO A 142 9.91 6.41 -11.13
CA PRO A 142 10.17 5.87 -12.47
C PRO A 142 9.06 4.93 -12.96
N GLY A 143 9.27 4.31 -14.11
CA GLY A 143 8.44 3.23 -14.65
C GLY A 143 7.00 3.65 -14.90
N VAL A 144 6.04 2.97 -14.29
CA VAL A 144 4.60 3.23 -14.48
C VAL A 144 4.16 4.64 -14.02
N TYR A 145 4.99 5.32 -13.26
CA TYR A 145 4.74 6.68 -12.78
C TYR A 145 5.34 7.77 -13.70
N HIS A 146 6.04 7.37 -14.76
CA HIS A 146 6.56 8.25 -15.82
C HIS A 146 7.51 9.37 -15.35
N GLY A 147 8.22 9.17 -14.25
CA GLY A 147 9.11 10.19 -13.68
C GLY A 147 8.37 11.32 -12.95
N ALA A 148 7.07 11.21 -12.75
CA ALA A 148 6.28 12.23 -12.07
C ALA A 148 6.43 12.16 -10.54
N PRO A 149 6.26 13.30 -9.83
CA PRO A 149 6.01 13.27 -8.40
C PRO A 149 4.81 12.39 -8.10
N THR A 150 4.92 11.49 -7.12
CA THR A 150 3.86 10.49 -6.89
C THR A 150 3.79 10.10 -5.42
N THR A 151 2.59 10.01 -4.90
CA THR A 151 2.32 9.40 -3.60
C THR A 151 1.78 7.99 -3.81
N VAL A 152 2.43 6.99 -3.20
CA VAL A 152 2.02 5.58 -3.24
C VAL A 152 1.63 5.13 -1.84
N ILE A 153 0.55 4.38 -1.73
CA ILE A 153 -0.02 3.93 -0.45
C ILE A 153 -0.34 2.44 -0.53
N THR A 154 0.05 1.71 0.52
CA THR A 154 -0.35 0.32 0.76
C THR A 154 -1.08 0.24 2.10
N ALA A 155 -2.20 -0.46 2.14
CA ALA A 155 -2.89 -0.87 3.36
C ALA A 155 -2.92 -2.39 3.44
N ASP A 156 -2.24 -2.95 4.42
CA ASP A 156 -2.20 -4.37 4.72
C ASP A 156 -3.16 -4.69 5.88
N PHE A 157 -4.12 -5.56 5.62
CA PHE A 157 -5.10 -6.04 6.59
C PHE A 157 -4.65 -7.39 7.13
N GLY A 158 -4.90 -7.64 8.41
CA GLY A 158 -4.55 -8.89 9.04
C GLY A 158 -5.60 -9.40 10.03
N ALA A 159 -5.70 -10.72 10.10
CA ALA A 159 -6.40 -11.43 11.17
C ALA A 159 -5.62 -12.69 11.51
N ARG A 160 -5.37 -12.91 12.82
CA ARG A 160 -4.74 -14.14 13.31
C ARG A 160 -5.28 -14.48 14.69
N THR A 161 -5.54 -15.76 14.90
CA THR A 161 -6.04 -16.30 16.18
C THR A 161 -5.14 -17.46 16.63
N ARG A 162 -4.87 -17.52 17.92
CA ARG A 162 -4.17 -18.64 18.58
C ARG A 162 -5.07 -19.84 18.71
#